data_0b054874352623f3d552fa4ad24e52b6
#
_entry.id   0b054874352623f3d552fa4ad24e52b6
#
_cell.length_a   1.000
_cell.length_b   1.000
_cell.length_c   1.000
_cell.angle_alpha   90.00
_cell.angle_beta   90.00
_cell.angle_gamma   90.00
#
_symmetry.space_group_name_H-M   'P 1'
#
loop_
_entity.id
_entity.type
_entity.pdbx_description
1 polymer ?
#
loop_
_entity_poly.entity_id
_entity_poly.type
_entity_poly.pdbx_seq_one_letter_code
_entity_poly.pdbx_strand_id
1 'polypeptide(L)'
;MEALQALRLMTRGKERLPVIMLSADVTPEAKREALEAGADAFLSKPIEALRLIDEVQRLAVTKPDTARKTEMRPSAQASPAAAAPAVVNIDTLGHLEELGSSLAFLEKLIRVFLADNAAILERIEHVLAGRDYHEFRSLIHAMKGSSASMGTDRLTRMCGTLGNLSDAELRLQAPALQRTLTEELTAAREQLERYLQERRKAVG
;
A
#
# COMPACT_ATOMS: atom_id res chain seq x y z
N MET A 1 3.36 21.28 -3.92
CA MET A 1 3.59 22.19 -2.78
C MET A 1 2.63 23.38 -2.76
N GLU A 2 2.37 24.03 -3.89
CA GLU A 2 1.50 25.22 -4.01
C GLU A 2 0.08 25.01 -3.45
N ALA A 3 -0.55 23.86 -3.73
CA ALA A 3 -1.91 23.58 -3.23
C ALA A 3 -1.98 23.53 -1.69
N LEU A 4 -0.94 22.99 -1.04
CA LEU A 4 -0.87 22.94 0.43
C LEU A 4 -0.68 24.33 1.03
N GLN A 5 0.18 25.13 0.43
CA GLN A 5 0.39 26.52 0.86
C GLN A 5 -0.89 27.36 0.67
N ALA A 6 -1.58 27.20 -0.46
CA ALA A 6 -2.86 27.83 -0.71
C ALA A 6 -3.92 27.42 0.34
N LEU A 7 -4.01 26.12 0.65
CA LEU A 7 -4.91 25.62 1.70
C LEU A 7 -4.59 26.25 3.06
N ARG A 8 -3.31 26.37 3.43
CA ARG A 8 -2.88 26.99 4.69
C ARG A 8 -3.21 28.48 4.76
N LEU A 9 -3.11 29.18 3.63
CA LEU A 9 -3.53 30.58 3.55
C LEU A 9 -5.04 30.76 3.71
N MET A 10 -5.83 29.89 3.07
CA MET A 10 -7.30 29.93 3.14
C MET A 10 -7.85 29.55 4.52
N THR A 11 -7.12 28.76 5.30
CA THR A 11 -7.53 28.31 6.64
C THR A 11 -6.93 29.15 7.77
N ARG A 12 -6.23 30.26 7.47
CA ARG A 12 -5.77 31.21 8.48
C ARG A 12 -6.95 31.77 9.28
N GLY A 13 -6.96 31.48 10.59
CA GLY A 13 -8.03 31.94 11.50
C GLY A 13 -9.21 30.98 11.67
N LYS A 14 -9.19 29.82 11.03
CA LYS A 14 -10.13 28.70 11.26
C LYS A 14 -9.43 27.53 11.94
N GLU A 15 -10.19 26.55 12.45
CA GLU A 15 -9.60 25.30 12.95
C GLU A 15 -8.66 24.72 11.90
N ARG A 16 -7.41 24.47 12.30
CA ARG A 16 -6.37 23.95 11.41
C ARG A 16 -6.70 22.50 11.04
N LEU A 17 -7.06 22.28 9.78
CA LEU A 17 -7.26 20.94 9.23
C LEU A 17 -5.92 20.19 9.19
N PRO A 18 -5.82 19.00 9.79
CA PRO A 18 -4.64 18.14 9.63
C PRO A 18 -4.48 17.72 8.17
N VAL A 19 -3.25 17.76 7.66
CA VAL A 19 -2.92 17.37 6.28
C VAL A 19 -1.83 16.34 6.28
N ILE A 20 -2.11 15.17 5.71
CA ILE A 20 -1.16 14.10 5.47
C ILE A 20 -0.74 14.17 3.99
N MET A 21 0.55 14.34 3.73
CA MET A 21 1.08 14.29 2.38
C MET A 21 1.49 12.87 2.01
N LEU A 22 1.06 12.41 0.83
CA LEU A 22 1.37 11.09 0.28
C LEU A 22 2.27 11.25 -0.94
N SER A 23 3.51 10.75 -0.91
CA SER A 23 4.46 10.90 -2.00
C SER A 23 5.10 9.59 -2.42
N ALA A 24 5.41 9.45 -3.70
CA ALA A 24 6.27 8.39 -4.21
C ALA A 24 7.77 8.69 -3.99
N ASP A 25 8.09 9.97 -3.82
CA ASP A 25 9.44 10.41 -3.49
C ASP A 25 9.67 10.30 -1.98
N VAL A 26 10.65 9.48 -1.59
CA VAL A 26 11.00 9.17 -0.19
C VAL A 26 12.28 9.87 0.27
N THR A 27 12.78 10.81 -0.52
CA THR A 27 14.00 11.54 -0.16
C THR A 27 13.81 12.35 1.11
N PRO A 28 14.86 12.50 1.94
CA PRO A 28 14.81 13.34 3.14
C PRO A 28 14.42 14.79 2.80
N GLU A 29 14.83 15.27 1.62
CA GLU A 29 14.55 16.60 1.09
C GLU A 29 13.04 16.77 0.84
N ALA A 30 12.41 15.85 0.10
CA ALA A 30 10.98 15.88 -0.19
C ALA A 30 10.12 15.84 1.09
N LYS A 31 10.54 15.04 2.08
CA LYS A 31 9.89 15.00 3.38
C LYS A 31 10.01 16.34 4.13
N ARG A 32 11.20 16.94 4.14
CA ARG A 32 11.43 18.23 4.78
C ARG A 32 10.60 19.33 4.12
N GLU A 33 10.62 19.41 2.80
CA GLU A 33 9.83 20.38 2.05
C GLU A 33 8.33 20.25 2.30
N ALA A 34 7.80 19.02 2.40
CA ALA A 34 6.41 18.77 2.71
C ALA A 34 6.04 19.33 4.09
N LEU A 35 6.85 19.08 5.10
CA LEU A 35 6.64 19.56 6.47
C LEU A 35 6.78 21.09 6.57
N GLU A 36 7.76 21.67 5.88
CA GLU A 36 7.96 23.13 5.79
C GLU A 36 6.80 23.82 5.06
N ALA A 37 6.22 23.16 4.03
CA ALA A 37 5.03 23.64 3.34
C ALA A 37 3.75 23.57 4.21
N GLY A 38 3.82 22.94 5.39
CA GLY A 38 2.75 22.89 6.37
C GLY A 38 1.98 21.57 6.42
N ALA A 39 2.49 20.47 5.89
CA ALA A 39 1.95 19.13 6.14
C ALA A 39 2.15 18.75 7.61
N ASP A 40 1.16 18.08 8.20
CA ASP A 40 1.22 17.59 9.58
C ASP A 40 1.84 16.19 9.64
N ALA A 41 1.80 15.47 8.52
CA ALA A 41 2.47 14.19 8.34
C ALA A 41 2.86 13.96 6.86
N PHE A 42 3.83 13.06 6.67
CA PHE A 42 4.31 12.63 5.36
C PHE A 42 4.42 11.11 5.33
N LEU A 43 3.73 10.48 4.37
CA LEU A 43 3.77 9.04 4.15
C LEU A 43 4.25 8.74 2.72
N SER A 44 5.11 7.74 2.61
CA SER A 44 5.61 7.26 1.33
C SER A 44 4.63 6.30 0.67
N LYS A 45 4.55 6.35 -0.66
CA LYS A 45 3.87 5.32 -1.44
C LYS A 45 4.85 4.16 -1.74
N PRO A 46 4.44 2.88 -1.71
CA PRO A 46 3.08 2.42 -1.40
C PRO A 46 2.73 2.63 0.07
N ILE A 47 1.45 3.00 0.33
CA ILE A 47 0.98 3.31 1.68
C ILE A 47 0.54 2.01 2.35
N GLU A 48 1.11 1.70 3.49
CA GLU A 48 0.59 0.67 4.38
C GLU A 48 -0.67 1.20 5.05
N ALA A 49 -1.79 0.48 4.89
CA ALA A 49 -3.09 0.92 5.43
C ALA A 49 -3.02 1.22 6.93
N LEU A 50 -2.30 0.40 7.69
CA LEU A 50 -2.11 0.58 9.13
C LEU A 50 -1.40 1.89 9.46
N ARG A 51 -0.32 2.22 8.75
CA ARG A 51 0.39 3.49 8.94
C ARG A 51 -0.47 4.71 8.64
N LEU A 52 -1.30 4.63 7.60
CA LEU A 52 -2.23 5.71 7.29
C LEU A 52 -3.24 5.89 8.40
N ILE A 53 -3.80 4.79 8.91
CA ILE A 53 -4.80 4.81 9.98
C ILE A 53 -4.20 5.33 11.29
N ASP A 54 -3.02 4.85 11.69
CA ASP A 54 -2.32 5.34 12.87
C ASP A 54 -2.06 6.85 12.78
N GLU A 55 -1.66 7.32 11.61
CA GLU A 55 -1.37 8.73 11.40
C GLU A 55 -2.65 9.58 11.40
N VAL A 56 -3.74 9.08 10.81
CA VAL A 56 -5.07 9.70 10.88
C VAL A 56 -5.57 9.76 12.33
N GLN A 57 -5.47 8.67 13.08
CA GLN A 57 -5.87 8.63 14.49
C GLN A 57 -5.02 9.58 15.32
N ARG A 58 -3.70 9.58 15.14
CA ARG A 58 -2.79 10.51 15.82
C ARG A 58 -3.18 11.97 15.60
N LEU A 59 -3.52 12.32 14.36
CA LEU A 59 -3.89 13.69 13.99
C LEU A 59 -5.33 14.06 14.39
N ALA A 60 -6.25 13.08 14.44
CA ALA A 60 -7.64 13.30 14.85
C ALA A 60 -7.79 13.49 16.37
N VAL A 61 -6.90 12.88 17.17
CA VAL A 61 -6.93 12.96 18.65
C VAL A 61 -6.21 14.21 19.18
N THR A 62 -5.33 14.82 18.38
CA THR A 62 -4.58 16.02 18.80
C THR A 62 -5.45 17.27 18.67
N LYS A 63 -6.15 17.66 19.76
CA LYS A 63 -6.46 19.08 19.97
C LYS A 63 -5.14 19.86 20.04
N PRO A 64 -5.10 21.10 19.53
CA PRO A 64 -3.84 21.84 19.44
C PRO A 64 -3.40 22.24 20.85
N ASP A 65 -2.48 21.52 21.44
CA ASP A 65 -1.67 22.02 22.53
C ASP A 65 -0.24 21.46 22.46
N THR A 66 0.69 22.43 22.33
CA THR A 66 2.13 22.37 22.60
C THR A 66 2.98 21.21 22.09
N ALA A 67 3.86 21.63 21.16
CA ALA A 67 5.19 21.09 20.88
C ALA A 67 5.69 20.01 21.86
N ARG A 68 5.61 18.74 21.48
CA ARG A 68 6.55 17.73 21.92
C ARG A 68 7.31 17.21 20.71
N LYS A 69 8.53 17.70 20.63
CA LYS A 69 9.61 17.12 19.87
C LYS A 69 9.80 15.68 20.34
N THR A 70 9.12 14.73 19.72
CA THR A 70 9.46 13.34 19.88
C THR A 70 10.37 13.01 18.72
N GLU A 71 11.65 12.89 19.03
CA GLU A 71 12.64 12.30 18.14
C GLU A 71 12.12 10.91 17.74
N MET A 72 11.63 10.82 16.53
CA MET A 72 11.33 9.55 15.90
C MET A 72 12.65 8.84 15.63
N ARG A 73 13.02 7.90 16.53
CA ARG A 73 13.91 6.82 16.17
C ARG A 73 13.44 6.25 14.84
N PRO A 74 14.30 6.12 13.84
CA PRO A 74 13.99 5.30 12.69
C PRO A 74 13.88 3.86 13.22
N SER A 75 12.66 3.37 13.33
CA SER A 75 12.44 1.94 13.46
C SER A 75 12.77 1.32 12.10
N ALA A 76 14.07 1.22 11.83
CA ALA A 76 14.58 0.22 10.94
C ALA A 76 14.39 -1.11 11.67
N GLN A 77 13.19 -1.65 11.66
CA GLN A 77 13.06 -3.07 11.82
C GLN A 77 13.58 -3.69 10.54
N ALA A 78 14.92 -3.87 10.57
CA ALA A 78 15.55 -4.87 9.76
C ALA A 78 14.76 -6.17 10.00
N SER A 79 14.07 -6.62 8.97
CA SER A 79 13.58 -7.98 8.87
C SER A 79 14.72 -8.92 9.24
N PRO A 80 14.50 -9.89 10.11
CA PRO A 80 15.49 -10.94 10.31
C PRO A 80 15.69 -11.66 8.99
N ALA A 81 16.94 -12.03 8.74
CA ALA A 81 17.43 -12.66 7.54
C ALA A 81 16.56 -13.81 7.03
N ALA A 82 16.29 -13.79 5.71
CA ALA A 82 16.21 -14.96 4.81
C ALA A 82 15.27 -16.11 5.18
N ALA A 83 14.05 -15.82 5.63
CA ALA A 83 12.93 -16.72 5.37
C ALA A 83 12.25 -16.25 4.07
N ALA A 84 11.87 -17.20 3.19
CA ALA A 84 11.07 -16.86 2.00
C ALA A 84 9.83 -16.07 2.46
N PRO A 85 9.46 -14.95 1.77
CA PRO A 85 8.34 -14.13 2.22
C PRO A 85 7.08 -14.98 2.30
N ALA A 86 6.31 -14.79 3.36
CA ALA A 86 4.98 -15.38 3.46
C ALA A 86 4.15 -14.95 2.25
N VAL A 87 3.30 -15.84 1.76
CA VAL A 87 2.37 -15.48 0.67
C VAL A 87 1.44 -14.36 1.15
N VAL A 88 0.92 -14.52 2.37
CA VAL A 88 0.05 -13.55 3.04
C VAL A 88 0.51 -13.37 4.49
N ASN A 89 0.53 -12.14 4.95
CA ASN A 89 0.83 -11.75 6.32
C ASN A 89 -0.44 -11.82 7.17
N ILE A 90 -0.48 -12.79 8.06
CA ILE A 90 -1.65 -13.05 8.91
C ILE A 90 -1.88 -11.91 9.92
N ASP A 91 -0.82 -11.28 10.42
CA ASP A 91 -0.93 -10.17 11.36
C ASP A 91 -1.62 -8.97 10.70
N THR A 92 -1.29 -8.70 9.42
CA THR A 92 -1.97 -7.65 8.64
C THR A 92 -3.46 -7.94 8.50
N LEU A 93 -3.85 -9.20 8.21
CA LEU A 93 -5.26 -9.57 8.11
C LEU A 93 -5.99 -9.43 9.45
N GLY A 94 -5.35 -9.82 10.56
CA GLY A 94 -5.89 -9.64 11.92
C GLY A 94 -6.18 -8.17 12.23
N HIS A 95 -5.24 -7.29 11.93
CA HIS A 95 -5.43 -5.84 12.11
C HIS A 95 -6.54 -5.27 11.22
N LEU A 96 -6.64 -5.72 9.95
CA LEU A 96 -7.72 -5.29 9.06
C LEU A 96 -9.10 -5.74 9.57
N GLU A 97 -9.19 -6.94 10.15
CA GLU A 97 -10.41 -7.44 10.78
C GLU A 97 -10.79 -6.61 12.00
N GLU A 98 -9.84 -6.29 12.88
CA GLU A 98 -10.05 -5.43 14.05
C GLU A 98 -10.53 -4.03 13.65
N LEU A 99 -9.90 -3.42 12.65
CA LEU A 99 -10.28 -2.10 12.13
C LEU A 99 -11.69 -2.06 11.56
N GLY A 100 -12.07 -3.10 10.82
CA GLY A 100 -13.41 -3.22 10.25
C GLY A 100 -14.48 -3.65 11.25
N SER A 101 -14.08 -3.99 12.48
CA SER A 101 -14.96 -4.46 13.56
C SER A 101 -15.82 -5.69 13.19
N SER A 102 -15.51 -6.37 12.06
CA SER A 102 -16.24 -7.56 11.64
C SER A 102 -15.53 -8.36 10.55
N LEU A 103 -15.70 -9.68 10.61
CA LEU A 103 -15.25 -10.59 9.57
C LEU A 103 -15.90 -10.28 8.21
N ALA A 104 -17.16 -9.83 8.19
CA ALA A 104 -17.87 -9.47 6.96
C ALA A 104 -17.20 -8.29 6.22
N PHE A 105 -16.62 -7.34 6.96
CA PHE A 105 -15.84 -6.25 6.39
C PHE A 105 -14.58 -6.77 5.70
N LEU A 106 -13.82 -7.64 6.38
CA LEU A 106 -12.62 -8.26 5.81
C LEU A 106 -12.94 -9.10 4.57
N GLU A 107 -14.04 -9.87 4.59
CA GLU A 107 -14.51 -10.62 3.42
C GLU A 107 -14.79 -9.70 2.21
N LYS A 108 -15.40 -8.55 2.45
CA LYS A 108 -15.67 -7.56 1.41
C LYS A 108 -14.36 -6.98 0.85
N LEU A 109 -13.39 -6.64 1.72
CA LEU A 109 -12.08 -6.14 1.30
C LEU A 109 -11.34 -7.17 0.44
N ILE A 110 -11.28 -8.42 0.88
CA ILE A 110 -10.63 -9.51 0.12
C ILE A 110 -11.30 -9.69 -1.24
N ARG A 111 -12.63 -9.65 -1.31
CA ARG A 111 -13.36 -9.76 -2.57
C ARG A 111 -13.03 -8.64 -3.54
N VAL A 112 -12.99 -7.40 -3.05
CA VAL A 112 -12.61 -6.23 -3.87
C VAL A 112 -11.17 -6.36 -4.35
N PHE A 113 -10.24 -6.67 -3.44
CA PHE A 113 -8.83 -6.88 -3.77
C PHE A 113 -8.64 -7.92 -4.89
N LEU A 114 -9.30 -9.07 -4.79
CA LEU A 114 -9.18 -10.14 -5.79
C LEU A 114 -9.79 -9.74 -7.13
N ALA A 115 -10.94 -9.06 -7.13
CA ALA A 115 -11.60 -8.59 -8.35
C ALA A 115 -10.76 -7.53 -9.07
N ASP A 116 -10.25 -6.53 -8.34
CA ASP A 116 -9.44 -5.46 -8.91
C ASP A 116 -8.12 -6.00 -9.49
N ASN A 117 -7.45 -6.90 -8.77
CA ASN A 117 -6.19 -7.47 -9.26
C ASN A 117 -6.40 -8.45 -10.42
N ALA A 118 -7.55 -9.15 -10.51
CA ALA A 118 -7.89 -9.93 -11.68
C ALA A 118 -8.07 -9.04 -12.93
N ALA A 119 -8.77 -7.92 -12.79
CA ALA A 119 -8.93 -6.94 -13.87
C ALA A 119 -7.58 -6.31 -14.29
N ILE A 120 -6.69 -6.04 -13.32
CA ILE A 120 -5.32 -5.59 -13.61
C ILE A 120 -4.55 -6.63 -14.41
N LEU A 121 -4.65 -7.93 -14.07
CA LEU A 121 -3.98 -9.01 -14.82
C LEU A 121 -4.45 -9.10 -16.27
N GLU A 122 -5.76 -8.98 -16.53
CA GLU A 122 -6.30 -8.94 -17.88
C GLU A 122 -5.75 -7.76 -18.69
N ARG A 123 -5.66 -6.59 -18.07
CA ARG A 123 -5.07 -5.41 -18.71
C ARG A 123 -3.58 -5.59 -18.97
N ILE A 124 -2.82 -6.20 -18.04
CA ILE A 124 -1.39 -6.49 -18.21
C ILE A 124 -1.15 -7.34 -19.46
N GLU A 125 -2.00 -8.33 -19.72
CA GLU A 125 -1.91 -9.14 -20.94
C GLU A 125 -1.97 -8.28 -22.21
N HIS A 126 -2.96 -7.40 -22.28
CA HIS A 126 -3.15 -6.52 -23.44
C HIS A 126 -2.01 -5.52 -23.62
N VAL A 127 -1.54 -4.89 -22.55
CA VAL A 127 -0.47 -3.88 -22.64
C VAL A 127 0.89 -4.51 -22.95
N LEU A 128 1.16 -5.74 -22.49
CA LEU A 128 2.37 -6.47 -22.85
C LEU A 128 2.35 -6.89 -24.32
N ALA A 129 1.22 -7.36 -24.84
CA ALA A 129 1.03 -7.66 -26.24
C ALA A 129 1.19 -6.42 -27.13
N GLY A 130 0.66 -5.27 -26.69
CA GLY A 130 0.78 -3.97 -27.34
C GLY A 130 2.12 -3.27 -27.12
N ARG A 131 2.98 -3.80 -26.26
CA ARG A 131 4.26 -3.21 -25.85
C ARG A 131 4.13 -1.83 -25.19
N ASP A 132 3.05 -1.57 -24.52
CA ASP A 132 2.86 -0.37 -23.72
C ASP A 132 3.46 -0.56 -22.32
N TYR A 133 4.78 -0.41 -22.24
CA TYR A 133 5.50 -0.61 -20.99
C TYR A 133 5.28 0.51 -19.96
N HIS A 134 4.83 1.69 -20.39
CA HIS A 134 4.46 2.76 -19.49
C HIS A 134 3.19 2.38 -18.71
N GLU A 135 2.14 1.96 -19.42
CA GLU A 135 0.89 1.49 -18.79
C GLU A 135 1.13 0.23 -17.96
N PHE A 136 1.98 -0.70 -18.42
CA PHE A 136 2.40 -1.87 -17.63
C PHE A 136 2.93 -1.44 -16.25
N ARG A 137 3.86 -0.47 -16.19
CA ARG A 137 4.42 -0.01 -14.92
C ARG A 137 3.37 0.64 -14.03
N SER A 138 2.41 1.36 -14.60
CA SER A 138 1.28 1.95 -13.88
C SER A 138 0.39 0.86 -13.25
N LEU A 139 0.08 -0.20 -13.99
CA LEU A 139 -0.70 -1.33 -13.51
C LEU A 139 0.03 -2.11 -12.42
N ILE A 140 1.32 -2.39 -12.59
CA ILE A 140 2.16 -3.04 -11.56
C ILE A 140 2.26 -2.17 -10.30
N HIS A 141 2.35 -0.86 -10.44
CA HIS A 141 2.36 0.04 -9.29
C HIS A 141 1.02 -0.01 -8.52
N ALA A 142 -0.10 -0.02 -9.21
CA ALA A 142 -1.43 -0.15 -8.60
C ALA A 142 -1.58 -1.51 -7.87
N MET A 143 -1.21 -2.62 -8.53
CA MET A 143 -1.20 -3.96 -7.94
C MET A 143 -0.30 -4.03 -6.70
N LYS A 144 0.90 -3.44 -6.74
CA LYS A 144 1.81 -3.36 -5.59
C LYS A 144 1.16 -2.67 -4.40
N GLY A 145 0.49 -1.53 -4.63
CA GLY A 145 -0.16 -0.77 -3.57
C GLY A 145 -1.29 -1.55 -2.90
N SER A 146 -2.19 -2.14 -3.69
CA SER A 146 -3.29 -2.95 -3.17
C SER A 146 -2.79 -4.20 -2.44
N SER A 147 -1.75 -4.86 -2.96
CA SER A 147 -1.10 -6.03 -2.36
C SER A 147 -0.47 -5.72 -1.00
N ALA A 148 0.25 -4.59 -0.89
CA ALA A 148 0.84 -4.14 0.37
C ALA A 148 -0.24 -3.87 1.43
N SER A 149 -1.34 -3.23 1.04
CA SER A 149 -2.47 -2.94 1.93
C SER A 149 -3.18 -4.20 2.42
N MET A 150 -3.23 -5.26 1.60
CA MET A 150 -3.85 -6.55 1.95
C MET A 150 -2.87 -7.50 2.68
N GLY A 151 -1.59 -7.15 2.79
CA GLY A 151 -0.57 -8.01 3.38
C GLY A 151 -0.15 -9.18 2.51
N THR A 152 -0.35 -9.11 1.19
CA THR A 152 0.13 -10.14 0.25
C THR A 152 1.60 -9.88 -0.09
N ASP A 153 2.50 -10.19 0.86
CA ASP A 153 3.91 -9.76 0.86
C ASP A 153 4.68 -10.27 -0.35
N ARG A 154 4.41 -11.51 -0.77
CA ARG A 154 5.11 -12.11 -1.91
C ARG A 154 4.74 -11.43 -3.23
N LEU A 155 3.45 -11.17 -3.44
CA LEU A 155 2.96 -10.42 -4.61
C LEU A 155 3.47 -8.97 -4.60
N THR A 156 3.50 -8.33 -3.43
CA THR A 156 4.05 -6.97 -3.26
C THR A 156 5.51 -6.87 -3.69
N ARG A 157 6.34 -7.84 -3.27
CA ARG A 157 7.75 -7.88 -3.67
C ARG A 157 7.92 -8.14 -5.15
N MET A 158 7.16 -9.07 -5.69
CA MET A 158 7.19 -9.38 -7.12
C MET A 158 6.87 -8.12 -7.94
N CYS A 159 5.78 -7.43 -7.63
CA CYS A 159 5.43 -6.17 -8.28
C CYS A 159 6.57 -5.13 -8.16
N GLY A 160 7.23 -5.07 -7.00
CA GLY A 160 8.40 -4.21 -6.80
C GLY A 160 9.55 -4.53 -7.78
N THR A 161 9.83 -5.80 -8.01
CA THR A 161 10.85 -6.24 -8.97
C THR A 161 10.44 -5.95 -10.41
N LEU A 162 9.19 -6.28 -10.76
CA LEU A 162 8.68 -6.11 -12.13
C LEU A 162 8.60 -4.63 -12.56
N GLY A 163 8.29 -3.74 -11.63
CA GLY A 163 8.24 -2.30 -11.90
C GLY A 163 9.59 -1.68 -12.26
N ASN A 164 10.70 -2.35 -11.91
CA ASN A 164 12.07 -1.90 -12.18
C ASN A 164 12.70 -2.51 -13.45
N LEU A 165 11.99 -3.41 -14.14
CA LEU A 165 12.51 -4.01 -15.36
C LEU A 165 12.57 -2.99 -16.50
N SER A 166 13.65 -3.08 -17.30
CA SER A 166 13.80 -2.32 -18.55
C SER A 166 12.81 -2.82 -19.62
N ASP A 167 12.53 -1.99 -20.61
CA ASP A 167 11.66 -2.36 -21.74
C ASP A 167 12.17 -3.58 -22.50
N ALA A 168 13.50 -3.74 -22.60
CA ALA A 168 14.12 -4.90 -23.23
C ALA A 168 13.85 -6.20 -22.43
N GLU A 169 13.98 -6.15 -21.12
CA GLU A 169 13.68 -7.28 -20.23
C GLU A 169 12.19 -7.62 -20.25
N LEU A 170 11.31 -6.61 -20.20
CA LEU A 170 9.87 -6.82 -20.30
C LEU A 170 9.50 -7.52 -21.62
N ARG A 171 10.10 -7.09 -22.74
CA ARG A 171 9.83 -7.72 -24.04
C ARG A 171 10.24 -9.20 -24.09
N LEU A 172 11.37 -9.54 -23.46
CA LEU A 172 11.86 -10.92 -23.44
C LEU A 172 11.06 -11.82 -22.49
N GLN A 173 10.58 -11.28 -21.41
CA GLN A 173 9.99 -12.06 -20.31
C GLN A 173 8.46 -12.03 -20.31
N ALA A 174 7.81 -11.24 -21.17
CA ALA A 174 6.36 -10.99 -21.13
C ALA A 174 5.48 -12.25 -20.88
N PRO A 175 5.65 -13.37 -21.64
CA PRO A 175 4.82 -14.56 -21.43
C PRO A 175 5.05 -15.22 -20.07
N ALA A 176 6.29 -15.18 -19.56
CA ALA A 176 6.64 -15.74 -18.25
C ALA A 176 6.10 -14.85 -17.12
N LEU A 177 6.18 -13.53 -17.27
CA LEU A 177 5.71 -12.56 -16.28
C LEU A 177 4.22 -12.69 -16.00
N GLN A 178 3.41 -12.79 -17.06
CA GLN A 178 1.97 -12.96 -16.92
C GLN A 178 1.64 -14.24 -16.15
N ARG A 179 2.23 -15.37 -16.52
CA ARG A 179 2.02 -16.63 -15.83
C ARG A 179 2.39 -16.54 -14.35
N THR A 180 3.58 -16.00 -14.06
CA THR A 180 4.05 -15.87 -12.69
C THR A 180 3.16 -14.96 -11.84
N LEU A 181 2.67 -13.83 -12.38
CA LEU A 181 1.72 -12.96 -11.69
C LEU A 181 0.39 -13.69 -11.41
N THR A 182 -0.10 -14.48 -12.35
CA THR A 182 -1.33 -15.27 -12.19
C THR A 182 -1.16 -16.33 -11.10
N GLU A 183 -0.03 -17.04 -11.09
CA GLU A 183 0.31 -18.03 -10.06
C GLU A 183 0.39 -17.38 -8.68
N GLU A 184 1.02 -16.22 -8.54
CA GLU A 184 1.13 -15.51 -7.28
C GLU A 184 -0.21 -14.97 -6.77
N LEU A 185 -1.04 -14.42 -7.65
CA LEU A 185 -2.38 -13.98 -7.27
C LEU A 185 -3.27 -15.15 -6.86
N THR A 186 -3.12 -16.30 -7.53
CA THR A 186 -3.84 -17.54 -7.18
C THR A 186 -3.41 -18.04 -5.80
N ALA A 187 -2.10 -18.07 -5.52
CA ALA A 187 -1.59 -18.46 -4.21
C ALA A 187 -2.07 -17.51 -3.09
N ALA A 188 -2.11 -16.20 -3.38
CA ALA A 188 -2.64 -15.21 -2.44
C ALA A 188 -4.13 -15.46 -2.17
N ARG A 189 -4.94 -15.71 -3.23
CA ARG A 189 -6.37 -16.03 -3.10
C ARG A 189 -6.59 -17.23 -2.19
N GLU A 190 -5.90 -18.35 -2.44
CA GLU A 190 -6.05 -19.57 -1.66
C GLU A 190 -5.76 -19.36 -0.18
N GLN A 191 -4.74 -18.56 0.14
CA GLN A 191 -4.39 -18.27 1.52
C GLN A 191 -5.39 -17.31 2.18
N LEU A 192 -5.86 -16.28 1.48
CA LEU A 192 -6.90 -15.37 1.97
C LEU A 192 -8.21 -16.12 2.24
N GLU A 193 -8.64 -16.98 1.32
CA GLU A 193 -9.86 -17.80 1.49
C GLU A 193 -9.70 -18.80 2.65
N ARG A 194 -8.53 -19.40 2.82
CA ARG A 194 -8.23 -20.28 3.96
C ARG A 194 -8.36 -19.54 5.28
N TYR A 195 -7.75 -18.35 5.37
CA TYR A 195 -7.87 -17.50 6.56
C TYR A 195 -9.34 -17.22 6.90
N LEU A 196 -10.15 -16.82 5.92
CA LEU A 196 -11.58 -16.58 6.15
C LEU A 196 -12.32 -17.82 6.64
N GLN A 197 -12.01 -19.00 6.10
CA GLN A 197 -12.63 -20.27 6.53
C GLN A 197 -12.26 -20.61 7.98
N GLU A 198 -11.01 -20.41 8.35
CA GLU A 198 -10.53 -20.65 9.73
C GLU A 198 -11.20 -19.69 10.72
N ARG A 199 -11.30 -18.40 10.35
CA ARG A 199 -11.98 -17.39 11.19
C ARG A 199 -13.46 -17.66 11.36
N ARG A 200 -14.17 -18.09 10.29
CA ARG A 200 -15.58 -18.47 10.39
C ARG A 200 -15.81 -19.63 11.36
N LYS A 201 -14.91 -20.63 11.37
CA LYS A 201 -14.99 -21.75 12.30
C LYS A 201 -14.70 -21.36 13.74
N ALA A 202 -13.91 -20.31 13.96
CA ALA A 202 -13.55 -19.84 15.30
C ALA A 202 -14.64 -18.94 15.94
N VAL A 203 -15.52 -18.36 15.12
CA VAL A 203 -16.59 -17.44 15.56
C VAL A 203 -17.96 -18.13 15.68
N GLY A 204 -18.14 -19.30 15.06
CA GLY A 204 -19.37 -20.11 15.10
C GLY A 204 -19.30 -21.22 16.12
#